data_1e0a4d5fb7f0c42020c16533130522e5
#
_entry.id   1e0a4d5fb7f0c42020c16533130522e5
#
_cell.length_a   1.000
_cell.length_b   1.000
_cell.length_c   1.000
_cell.angle_alpha   90.00
_cell.angle_beta   90.00
_cell.angle_gamma   90.00
#
_symmetry.space_group_name_H-M   'P 1'
#
loop_
_entity.id
_entity.type
_entity.pdbx_description
1 polymer ?
#
loop_
_entity_poly.entity_id
_entity_poly.type
_entity_poly.pdbx_seq_one_letter_code
_entity_poly.pdbx_strand_id
1 'polypeptide(L)' 'MAKLHEEVIVIKVSTLLRDDVTATPVILTDEVTQSLEAVVQELAGASTLVEIQVA' A
#
# COMPACT_ATOMS: atom_id res chain seq x y z
N MET A 1 8.53 -25.99 -16.33
CA MET A 1 7.84 -25.94 -15.05
C MET A 1 7.73 -24.49 -14.57
N ALA A 2 6.57 -24.08 -14.13
CA ALA A 2 6.36 -22.71 -13.66
C ALA A 2 7.06 -22.49 -12.32
N LYS A 3 7.50 -21.28 -12.10
CA LYS A 3 8.24 -20.90 -10.91
C LYS A 3 7.66 -19.60 -10.35
N LEU A 4 7.33 -19.60 -9.07
CA LEU A 4 6.83 -18.40 -8.41
C LEU A 4 7.99 -17.46 -8.08
N HIS A 5 7.86 -16.23 -8.52
CA HIS A 5 8.79 -15.17 -8.16
C HIS A 5 8.02 -14.07 -7.44
N GLU A 6 8.48 -13.69 -6.26
CA GLU A 6 7.82 -12.68 -5.44
C GLU A 6 8.79 -11.58 -5.08
N GLU A 7 8.30 -10.36 -5.13
CA GLU A 7 9.04 -9.18 -4.66
C GLU A 7 8.13 -8.40 -3.72
N VAL A 8 8.71 -7.86 -2.66
CA VAL A 8 7.95 -7.15 -1.61
C VAL A 8 8.52 -5.75 -1.43
N ILE A 9 7.62 -4.77 -1.37
CA ILE A 9 7.98 -3.39 -1.04
C ILE A 9 7.29 -3.03 0.27
N VAL A 10 8.03 -2.41 1.18
CA VAL A 10 7.47 -1.89 2.43
C VAL A 10 7.41 -0.37 2.34
N ILE A 11 6.22 0.18 2.52
CA ILE A 11 6.01 1.63 2.50
C ILE A 11 5.60 2.07 3.90
N LYS A 12 6.37 3.01 4.46
CA LYS A 12 6.05 3.61 5.75
C LYS A 12 5.54 5.02 5.51
N VAL A 13 4.36 5.32 6.03
CA VAL A 13 3.74 6.62 5.88
C VAL A 13 3.72 7.31 7.25
N SER A 14 4.22 8.53 7.30
CA SER A 14 4.31 9.28 8.55
C SER A 14 3.83 10.71 8.32
N THR A 15 3.18 11.27 9.33
CA THR A 15 2.78 12.66 9.30
C THR A 15 3.02 13.29 10.68
N LEU A 16 3.35 14.56 10.70
CA LEU A 16 3.53 15.29 11.94
C LEU A 16 2.18 15.84 12.41
N LEU A 17 1.87 15.59 13.67
CA LEU A 17 0.67 16.11 14.29
C LEU A 17 1.04 17.22 15.28
N ARG A 18 0.15 18.21 15.43
CA ARG A 18 0.32 19.25 16.44
C ARG A 18 0.08 18.64 17.82
N ASP A 19 0.74 19.22 18.82
CA ASP A 19 0.66 18.72 20.20
C ASP A 19 -0.77 18.77 20.76
N ASP A 20 -1.61 19.68 20.26
CA ASP A 20 -3.00 19.82 20.70
C ASP A 20 -3.96 18.87 20.01
N VAL A 21 -3.49 18.04 19.09
CA VAL A 21 -4.33 17.05 18.41
C VAL A 21 -4.43 15.80 19.26
N THR A 22 -5.63 15.45 19.68
CA THR A 22 -5.87 14.29 20.52
C THR A 22 -6.28 13.04 19.73
N ALA A 23 -6.74 13.23 18.50
CA ALA A 23 -7.15 12.13 17.62
C ALA A 23 -6.05 11.83 16.61
N THR A 24 -5.81 10.55 16.35
CA THR A 24 -4.84 10.11 15.34
C THR A 24 -5.57 9.83 14.04
N PRO A 25 -5.38 10.63 13.00
CA PRO A 25 -6.04 10.36 11.71
C PRO A 25 -5.47 9.12 11.04
N VAL A 26 -6.32 8.40 10.35
CA VAL A 26 -5.90 7.27 9.54
C VAL A 26 -5.48 7.80 8.16
N ILE A 27 -4.22 7.57 7.80
CA ILE A 27 -3.68 7.99 6.50
C ILE A 27 -3.95 6.92 5.45
N LEU A 28 -3.70 5.66 5.80
CA LEU A 28 -3.87 4.54 4.88
C LEU A 28 -5.28 3.97 5.02
N THR A 29 -6.22 4.63 4.37
CA THR A 29 -7.60 4.17 4.31
C THR A 29 -7.76 3.07 3.27
N ASP A 30 -8.90 2.37 3.29
CA ASP A 30 -9.19 1.35 2.28
C ASP A 30 -9.16 1.94 0.87
N GLU A 31 -9.65 3.16 0.71
CA GLU A 31 -9.64 3.85 -0.56
C GLU A 31 -8.22 4.09 -1.07
N VAL A 32 -7.33 4.54 -0.19
CA VAL A 32 -5.92 4.77 -0.54
C VAL A 32 -5.23 3.46 -0.92
N THR A 33 -5.43 2.40 -0.15
CA THR A 33 -4.79 1.12 -0.44
C THR A 33 -5.32 0.49 -1.72
N GLN A 34 -6.61 0.62 -2.01
CA GLN A 34 -7.19 0.12 -3.27
C GLN A 34 -6.64 0.88 -4.47
N SER A 35 -6.52 2.20 -4.36
CA SER A 35 -5.95 3.02 -5.42
C SER A 35 -4.49 2.67 -5.67
N LEU A 36 -3.72 2.45 -4.61
CA LEU A 36 -2.33 2.07 -4.72
C LEU A 36 -2.19 0.70 -5.37
N GLU A 37 -3.03 -0.25 -5.01
CA GLU A 37 -3.04 -1.58 -5.60
C GLU A 37 -3.30 -1.50 -7.11
N ALA A 38 -4.27 -0.69 -7.53
CA ALA A 38 -4.59 -0.51 -8.93
C ALA A 38 -3.43 0.08 -9.72
N VAL A 39 -2.74 1.08 -9.15
CA VAL A 39 -1.58 1.71 -9.79
C VAL A 39 -0.43 0.72 -9.94
N VAL A 40 -0.12 -0.01 -8.87
CA VAL A 40 0.96 -0.99 -8.90
C VAL A 40 0.65 -2.11 -9.89
N GLN A 41 -0.61 -2.57 -9.94
CA GLN A 41 -1.03 -3.60 -10.89
C GLN A 41 -0.83 -3.12 -12.33
N GLU A 42 -1.17 -1.88 -12.62
CA GLU A 42 -1.00 -1.31 -13.96
C GLU A 42 0.48 -1.22 -14.34
N LEU A 43 1.32 -0.80 -13.42
CA LEU A 43 2.76 -0.66 -13.66
C LEU A 43 3.47 -2.02 -13.76
N ALA A 44 3.03 -2.99 -12.97
CA ALA A 44 3.66 -4.31 -12.93
C ALA A 44 3.25 -5.21 -14.10
N GLY A 45 2.09 -4.96 -14.69
CA GLY A 45 1.61 -5.72 -15.84
C GLY A 45 0.47 -6.67 -15.51
N ALA A 46 -0.24 -7.09 -16.56
CA ALA A 46 -1.46 -7.88 -16.42
C ALA A 46 -1.22 -9.30 -15.90
N SER A 47 -0.02 -9.83 -16.07
CA SER A 47 0.32 -11.18 -15.62
C SER A 47 0.80 -11.25 -14.17
N THR A 48 0.85 -10.10 -13.50
CA THR A 48 1.34 -10.00 -12.13
C THR A 48 0.17 -9.89 -11.15
N LEU A 49 0.21 -10.66 -10.08
CA LEU A 49 -0.75 -10.56 -9.00
C LEU A 49 -0.20 -9.61 -7.94
N VAL A 50 -0.98 -8.59 -7.61
CA VAL A 50 -0.58 -7.58 -6.61
C VAL A 50 -1.49 -7.70 -5.39
N GLU A 51 -0.88 -7.82 -4.23
CA GLU A 51 -1.59 -7.83 -2.96
C GLU A 51 -1.01 -6.75 -2.06
N ILE A 52 -1.88 -6.02 -1.38
CA ILE A 52 -1.48 -5.00 -0.41
C ILE A 52 -1.95 -5.44 0.97
N GLN A 53 -1.03 -5.43 1.92
CA GLN A 53 -1.33 -5.74 3.31
C GLN A 53 -0.99 -4.54 4.17
N VAL A 54 -1.90 -4.18 5.05
CA VAL A 54 -1.67 -3.11 6.03
C VAL A 54 -1.30 -3.77 7.35
N ALA A 55 -0.13 -3.41 7.84
CA ALA A 55 0.39 -3.96 9.10
C ALA A 55 -0.29 -3.32 10.32
#